data_4b0231c0f4e36189b8189e564f8accd7
#
_entry.id   4b0231c0f4e36189b8189e564f8accd7
#
_cell.length_a   1.000
_cell.length_b   1.000
_cell.length_c   1.000
_cell.angle_alpha   90.00
_cell.angle_beta   90.00
_cell.angle_gamma   90.00
#
_symmetry.space_group_name_H-M   'P 1'
#
loop_
_entity.id
_entity.type
_entity.pdbx_description
1 polymer ?
#
loop_
_entity_poly.entity_id
_entity_poly.type
_entity_poly.pdbx_seq_one_letter_code
_entity_poly.pdbx_strand_id
1 'polypeptide(L)'
;MCLTTRHGARLLAEPDADSIQIDGIERLCNDLAVDPTDPVMLMIAWQMGCETMCVFTRQEWTQGMTEMGCESIDALKSVFPQLHSMLEDADAFRDYYIFCFKFAKEPGFGVRTLPTDVAKQMWQLTLGERFRHLDAWNRFIDDKGVKAITKDVWDMLLTFATDISDDMSDYDEDGAWPVMIDDFVEWYREENGLQVQKEDD
;
A
#
# COMPACT_ATOMS: atom_id res chain seq x y z
N MET A 1 -28.79 20.42 -0.01
CA MET A 1 -27.53 21.06 -0.46
C MET A 1 -26.45 20.47 0.38
N CYS A 2 -25.71 19.50 -0.18
CA CYS A 2 -24.92 18.52 0.57
C CYS A 2 -23.73 19.16 1.28
N LEU A 3 -23.57 18.89 2.59
CA LEU A 3 -22.45 19.37 3.43
C LEU A 3 -21.08 18.92 2.90
N THR A 4 -21.04 17.80 2.18
CA THR A 4 -19.85 17.24 1.50
C THR A 4 -19.17 18.21 0.55
N THR A 5 -19.94 19.02 -0.18
CA THR A 5 -19.40 20.01 -1.10
C THR A 5 -18.74 21.21 -0.41
N ARG A 6 -19.18 21.57 0.80
CA ARG A 6 -18.57 22.68 1.56
C ARG A 6 -17.22 22.33 2.16
N HIS A 7 -17.04 21.09 2.64
CA HIS A 7 -15.78 20.65 3.20
C HIS A 7 -14.72 20.44 2.11
N GLY A 8 -15.08 19.81 0.98
CA GLY A 8 -14.18 19.70 -0.17
C GLY A 8 -13.74 21.07 -0.67
N ALA A 9 -14.66 22.05 -0.75
CA ALA A 9 -14.33 23.42 -1.19
C ALA A 9 -13.34 24.15 -0.26
N ARG A 10 -13.31 23.84 1.05
CA ARG A 10 -12.36 24.41 2.00
C ARG A 10 -10.95 23.85 1.85
N LEU A 11 -10.83 22.61 1.36
CA LEU A 11 -9.55 21.94 1.12
C LEU A 11 -8.93 22.32 -0.22
N LEU A 12 -9.71 22.91 -1.13
CA LEU A 12 -9.20 23.42 -2.40
C LEU A 12 -8.34 24.67 -2.15
N ALA A 13 -7.19 24.74 -2.81
CA ALA A 13 -6.32 25.92 -2.79
C ALA A 13 -7.01 27.11 -3.47
N GLU A 14 -7.82 26.81 -4.51
CA GLU A 14 -8.67 27.76 -5.22
C GLU A 14 -10.12 27.25 -5.23
N PRO A 15 -11.15 28.12 -5.03
CA PRO A 15 -12.55 27.71 -4.97
C PRO A 15 -13.07 27.00 -6.24
N ASP A 16 -12.47 27.30 -7.37
CA ASP A 16 -12.82 26.75 -8.68
C ASP A 16 -11.98 25.53 -9.09
N ALA A 17 -11.00 25.13 -8.26
CA ALA A 17 -10.20 23.92 -8.52
C ALA A 17 -11.08 22.66 -8.43
N ASP A 18 -10.87 21.75 -9.37
CA ASP A 18 -11.66 20.51 -9.46
C ASP A 18 -11.01 19.33 -8.71
N SER A 19 -9.92 19.62 -7.97
CA SER A 19 -9.19 18.64 -7.18
C SER A 19 -8.52 19.24 -5.95
N ILE A 20 -8.42 18.44 -4.90
CA ILE A 20 -7.60 18.69 -3.72
C ILE A 20 -6.19 18.24 -4.07
N GLN A 21 -5.25 19.18 -4.07
CA GLN A 21 -3.84 18.98 -4.33
C GLN A 21 -3.07 18.83 -3.01
N ILE A 22 -1.75 18.70 -3.07
CA ILE A 22 -0.87 18.42 -1.94
C ILE A 22 -1.11 19.34 -0.73
N ASP A 23 -1.25 20.65 -0.96
CA ASP A 23 -1.52 21.63 0.12
C ASP A 23 -2.90 21.38 0.78
N GLY A 24 -3.88 20.93 0.00
CA GLY A 24 -5.21 20.58 0.50
C GLY A 24 -5.20 19.27 1.27
N ILE A 25 -4.35 18.31 0.86
CA ILE A 25 -4.16 17.04 1.58
C ILE A 25 -3.44 17.28 2.91
N GLU A 26 -2.44 18.14 2.95
CA GLU A 26 -1.80 18.53 4.23
C GLU A 26 -2.80 19.16 5.20
N ARG A 27 -3.71 20.01 4.69
CA ARG A 27 -4.80 20.57 5.53
C ARG A 27 -5.77 19.49 6.00
N LEU A 28 -6.10 18.53 5.12
CA LEU A 28 -6.94 17.39 5.48
C LEU A 28 -6.31 16.56 6.59
N CYS A 29 -5.01 16.23 6.48
CA CYS A 29 -4.27 15.53 7.52
C CYS A 29 -4.31 16.29 8.86
N ASN A 30 -4.11 17.60 8.83
CA ASN A 30 -4.22 18.43 10.02
C ASN A 30 -5.64 18.43 10.63
N ASP A 31 -6.69 18.57 9.80
CA ASP A 31 -8.09 18.53 10.24
C ASP A 31 -8.47 17.14 10.81
N LEU A 32 -7.93 16.08 10.25
CA LEU A 32 -8.08 14.69 10.75
C LEU A 32 -7.19 14.40 11.97
N ALA A 33 -6.21 15.25 12.26
CA ALA A 33 -5.17 15.05 13.28
C ALA A 33 -4.35 13.75 13.07
N VAL A 34 -3.96 13.51 11.83
CA VAL A 34 -3.09 12.39 11.42
C VAL A 34 -1.83 12.92 10.74
N ASP A 35 -0.77 12.13 10.78
CA ASP A 35 0.43 12.42 9.99
C ASP A 35 0.16 12.12 8.51
N PRO A 36 0.70 12.89 7.54
CA PRO A 36 0.57 12.58 6.11
C PRO A 36 1.07 11.19 5.72
N THR A 37 1.97 10.60 6.51
CA THR A 37 2.49 9.24 6.32
C THR A 37 1.71 8.16 7.08
N ASP A 38 0.61 8.52 7.74
CA ASP A 38 -0.24 7.56 8.42
C ASP A 38 -0.93 6.62 7.40
N PRO A 39 -0.87 5.29 7.58
CA PRO A 39 -1.53 4.33 6.70
C PRO A 39 -3.01 4.62 6.45
N VAL A 40 -3.70 5.27 7.39
CA VAL A 40 -5.12 5.63 7.24
C VAL A 40 -5.37 6.52 6.02
N MET A 41 -4.40 7.35 5.61
CA MET A 41 -4.53 8.17 4.41
C MET A 41 -4.59 7.35 3.13
N LEU A 42 -3.85 6.23 3.06
CA LEU A 42 -3.96 5.27 1.95
C LEU A 42 -5.30 4.52 1.99
N MET A 43 -5.80 4.18 3.19
CA MET A 43 -7.11 3.53 3.34
C MET A 43 -8.24 4.45 2.87
N ILE A 44 -8.18 5.73 3.20
CA ILE A 44 -9.11 6.75 2.72
C ILE A 44 -9.05 6.86 1.19
N ALA A 45 -7.85 6.97 0.62
CA ALA A 45 -7.66 7.04 -0.83
C ALA A 45 -8.20 5.78 -1.54
N TRP A 46 -7.99 4.60 -0.96
CA TRP A 46 -8.54 3.34 -1.47
C TRP A 46 -10.07 3.35 -1.45
N GLN A 47 -10.70 3.71 -0.33
CA GLN A 47 -12.16 3.78 -0.22
C GLN A 47 -12.79 4.84 -1.13
N MET A 48 -12.07 5.91 -1.42
CA MET A 48 -12.49 6.95 -2.37
C MET A 48 -12.23 6.57 -3.84
N GLY A 49 -11.53 5.46 -4.09
CA GLY A 49 -11.16 5.03 -5.44
C GLY A 49 -10.21 6.00 -6.15
N CYS A 50 -9.33 6.67 -5.40
CA CYS A 50 -8.41 7.65 -5.94
C CYS A 50 -7.43 7.03 -6.94
N GLU A 51 -7.19 7.70 -8.06
CA GLU A 51 -6.32 7.21 -9.12
C GLU A 51 -4.89 7.76 -9.06
N THR A 52 -4.73 8.95 -8.48
CA THR A 52 -3.45 9.68 -8.48
C THR A 52 -3.01 10.01 -7.07
N MET A 53 -1.78 9.64 -6.72
CA MET A 53 -1.20 9.96 -5.42
C MET A 53 -1.17 11.48 -5.18
N CYS A 54 -1.49 11.89 -3.96
CA CYS A 54 -1.54 13.28 -3.53
C CYS A 54 -2.56 14.15 -4.29
N VAL A 55 -3.57 13.53 -4.92
CA VAL A 55 -4.65 14.24 -5.58
C VAL A 55 -5.98 13.56 -5.27
N PHE A 56 -6.97 14.32 -4.78
CA PHE A 56 -8.36 13.88 -4.71
C PHE A 56 -9.18 14.75 -5.65
N THR A 57 -9.72 14.16 -6.70
CA THR A 57 -10.66 14.88 -7.55
C THR A 57 -11.96 15.15 -6.80
N ARG A 58 -12.72 16.16 -7.23
CA ARG A 58 -14.02 16.45 -6.63
C ARG A 58 -14.98 15.25 -6.71
N GLN A 59 -14.88 14.49 -7.79
CA GLN A 59 -15.69 13.29 -7.97
C GLN A 59 -15.33 12.21 -6.97
N GLU A 60 -14.05 11.82 -6.87
CA GLU A 60 -13.54 10.84 -5.90
C GLU A 60 -13.91 11.23 -4.47
N TRP A 61 -13.67 12.48 -4.11
CA TRP A 61 -14.01 13.00 -2.79
C TRP A 61 -15.51 12.89 -2.49
N THR A 62 -16.36 13.38 -3.41
CA THR A 62 -17.81 13.40 -3.18
C THR A 62 -18.39 11.99 -3.13
N GLN A 63 -17.96 11.14 -4.05
CA GLN A 63 -18.38 9.75 -4.11
C GLN A 63 -17.92 8.97 -2.87
N GLY A 64 -16.64 9.04 -2.54
CA GLY A 64 -16.07 8.31 -1.40
C GLY A 64 -16.68 8.74 -0.07
N MET A 65 -16.85 10.05 0.16
CA MET A 65 -17.55 10.54 1.36
C MET A 65 -18.99 10.03 1.45
N THR A 66 -19.68 9.93 0.31
CA THR A 66 -21.06 9.40 0.26
C THR A 66 -21.09 7.91 0.55
N GLU A 67 -20.20 7.12 -0.06
CA GLU A 67 -20.11 5.66 0.13
C GLU A 67 -19.72 5.28 1.57
N MET A 68 -18.83 6.06 2.20
CA MET A 68 -18.50 5.90 3.61
C MET A 68 -19.56 6.47 4.56
N GLY A 69 -20.64 7.10 4.06
CA GLY A 69 -21.67 7.73 4.87
C GLY A 69 -21.20 8.96 5.65
N CYS A 70 -20.12 9.62 5.19
CA CYS A 70 -19.50 10.73 5.88
C CYS A 70 -19.99 12.07 5.32
N GLU A 71 -20.55 12.93 6.20
CA GLU A 71 -21.02 14.27 5.83
C GLU A 71 -20.07 15.39 6.33
N SER A 72 -19.02 15.04 7.07
CA SER A 72 -18.06 15.97 7.66
C SER A 72 -16.71 15.31 7.88
N ILE A 73 -15.68 16.13 8.17
CA ILE A 73 -14.33 15.65 8.54
C ILE A 73 -14.39 14.86 9.85
N ASP A 74 -15.19 15.29 10.82
CA ASP A 74 -15.38 14.54 12.08
C ASP A 74 -16.04 13.18 11.85
N ALA A 75 -17.00 13.10 10.92
CA ALA A 75 -17.59 11.82 10.52
C ALA A 75 -16.55 10.92 9.85
N LEU A 76 -15.71 11.47 8.94
CA LEU A 76 -14.62 10.73 8.30
C LEU A 76 -13.61 10.21 9.33
N LYS A 77 -13.26 11.01 10.34
CA LYS A 77 -12.40 10.56 11.43
C LYS A 77 -13.03 9.42 12.23
N SER A 78 -14.34 9.44 12.43
CA SER A 78 -15.06 8.42 13.21
C SER A 78 -15.10 7.04 12.53
N VAL A 79 -14.85 6.94 11.22
CA VAL A 79 -14.82 5.65 10.51
C VAL A 79 -13.42 4.99 10.48
N PHE A 80 -12.37 5.61 11.03
CA PHE A 80 -11.02 5.04 11.06
C PHE A 80 -10.96 3.62 11.67
N PRO A 81 -11.60 3.34 12.83
CA PRO A 81 -11.60 1.98 13.36
C PRO A 81 -12.25 0.97 12.41
N GLN A 82 -13.26 1.39 11.65
CA GLN A 82 -13.90 0.53 10.65
C GLN A 82 -12.96 0.28 9.46
N LEU A 83 -12.23 1.29 8.98
CA LEU A 83 -11.25 1.12 7.91
C LEU A 83 -10.14 0.13 8.29
N HIS A 84 -9.64 0.21 9.52
CA HIS A 84 -8.67 -0.75 10.04
C HIS A 84 -9.28 -2.16 10.12
N SER A 85 -10.49 -2.30 10.66
CA SER A 85 -11.15 -3.61 10.77
C SER A 85 -11.46 -4.25 9.41
N MET A 86 -11.73 -3.46 8.37
CA MET A 86 -11.90 -3.99 7.01
C MET A 86 -10.65 -4.69 6.49
N LEU A 87 -9.47 -4.25 6.88
CA LEU A 87 -8.21 -4.85 6.46
C LEU A 87 -7.85 -6.13 7.25
N GLU A 88 -8.66 -6.55 8.22
CA GLU A 88 -8.55 -7.88 8.84
C GLU A 88 -9.09 -8.98 7.91
N ASP A 89 -9.99 -8.64 6.99
CA ASP A 89 -10.45 -9.53 5.93
C ASP A 89 -9.36 -9.67 4.85
N ALA A 90 -9.03 -10.92 4.51
CA ALA A 90 -7.92 -11.22 3.60
C ALA A 90 -8.17 -10.72 2.16
N ASP A 91 -9.41 -10.80 1.68
CA ASP A 91 -9.77 -10.36 0.33
C ASP A 91 -9.75 -8.83 0.25
N ALA A 92 -10.29 -8.13 1.25
CA ALA A 92 -10.25 -6.67 1.34
C ALA A 92 -8.80 -6.17 1.46
N PHE A 93 -7.96 -6.84 2.25
CA PHE A 93 -6.55 -6.48 2.37
C PHE A 93 -5.81 -6.68 1.04
N ARG A 94 -6.08 -7.77 0.32
CA ARG A 94 -5.50 -8.02 -1.00
C ARG A 94 -5.88 -6.93 -1.99
N ASP A 95 -7.14 -6.53 -2.04
CA ASP A 95 -7.61 -5.45 -2.91
C ASP A 95 -6.95 -4.12 -2.57
N TYR A 96 -6.85 -3.78 -1.28
CA TYR A 96 -6.13 -2.61 -0.79
C TYR A 96 -4.64 -2.64 -1.19
N TYR A 97 -3.97 -3.78 -1.02
CA TYR A 97 -2.56 -3.94 -1.36
C TYR A 97 -2.30 -3.77 -2.87
N ILE A 98 -3.17 -4.35 -3.73
CA ILE A 98 -3.12 -4.17 -5.17
C ILE A 98 -3.39 -2.70 -5.56
N PHE A 99 -4.32 -2.05 -4.88
CA PHE A 99 -4.57 -0.62 -5.05
C PHE A 99 -3.32 0.20 -4.78
N CYS A 100 -2.61 -0.05 -3.69
CA CYS A 100 -1.40 0.69 -3.30
C CYS A 100 -0.33 0.66 -4.40
N PHE A 101 -0.14 -0.47 -5.08
CA PHE A 101 0.77 -0.55 -6.23
C PHE A 101 0.34 0.36 -7.39
N LYS A 102 -0.95 0.39 -7.70
CA LYS A 102 -1.48 1.22 -8.79
C LYS A 102 -1.42 2.71 -8.45
N PHE A 103 -1.78 3.03 -7.23
CA PHE A 103 -1.84 4.38 -6.69
C PHE A 103 -0.46 5.04 -6.58
N ALA A 104 0.57 4.24 -6.24
CA ALA A 104 1.96 4.71 -6.12
C ALA A 104 2.64 5.00 -7.46
N LYS A 105 1.99 4.70 -8.59
CA LYS A 105 2.57 4.96 -9.92
C LYS A 105 2.44 6.42 -10.32
N GLU A 106 3.49 6.93 -10.96
CA GLU A 106 3.40 8.24 -11.61
C GLU A 106 2.39 8.20 -12.77
N PRO A 107 1.50 9.20 -12.86
CA PRO A 107 0.53 9.30 -13.96
C PRO A 107 1.24 9.52 -15.31
N GLY A 108 0.79 8.82 -16.35
CA GLY A 108 1.12 9.16 -17.75
C GLY A 108 2.14 8.28 -18.46
N PHE A 109 2.83 7.39 -17.78
CA PHE A 109 3.65 6.37 -18.43
C PHE A 109 3.08 4.99 -18.10
N GLY A 110 2.84 4.18 -19.10
CA GLY A 110 2.41 2.77 -18.93
C GLY A 110 3.44 1.89 -18.22
N VAL A 111 4.03 2.42 -17.15
CA VAL A 111 5.08 1.83 -16.34
C VAL A 111 4.51 0.63 -15.61
N ARG A 112 5.07 -0.55 -15.90
CA ARG A 112 4.66 -1.82 -15.28
C ARG A 112 5.38 -2.09 -13.95
N THR A 113 6.17 -1.12 -13.49
CA THR A 113 7.04 -1.27 -12.31
C THR A 113 6.92 -0.05 -11.40
N LEU A 114 7.27 -0.22 -10.12
CA LEU A 114 7.51 0.87 -9.18
C LEU A 114 9.01 1.07 -8.98
N PRO A 115 9.51 2.30 -8.84
CA PRO A 115 10.85 2.54 -8.30
C PRO A 115 11.00 1.85 -6.94
N THR A 116 12.18 1.30 -6.67
CA THR A 116 12.42 0.51 -5.46
C THR A 116 12.19 1.29 -4.16
N ASP A 117 12.59 2.56 -4.13
CA ASP A 117 12.40 3.46 -2.99
C ASP A 117 10.90 3.69 -2.69
N VAL A 118 10.09 3.87 -3.74
CA VAL A 118 8.63 3.98 -3.61
C VAL A 118 8.01 2.67 -3.13
N ALA A 119 8.44 1.54 -3.71
CA ALA A 119 7.94 0.23 -3.31
C ALA A 119 8.22 -0.07 -1.84
N LYS A 120 9.43 0.24 -1.34
CA LYS A 120 9.79 0.08 0.07
C LYS A 120 8.91 0.90 1.01
N GLN A 121 8.63 2.16 0.66
CA GLN A 121 7.73 3.01 1.46
C GLN A 121 6.32 2.43 1.50
N MET A 122 5.79 1.98 0.37
CA MET A 122 4.48 1.35 0.32
C MET A 122 4.43 0.03 1.11
N TRP A 123 5.46 -0.81 1.03
CA TRP A 123 5.54 -2.03 1.84
C TRP A 123 5.61 -1.73 3.33
N GLN A 124 6.34 -0.69 3.72
CA GLN A 124 6.37 -0.28 5.13
C GLN A 124 4.96 0.09 5.63
N LEU A 125 4.16 0.76 4.81
CA LEU A 125 2.80 1.17 5.17
C LEU A 125 1.79 0.02 5.13
N THR A 126 2.01 -0.99 4.27
CA THR A 126 1.05 -2.08 4.06
C THR A 126 1.44 -3.38 4.76
N LEU A 127 2.72 -3.73 4.77
CA LEU A 127 3.24 -5.00 5.27
C LEU A 127 4.08 -4.87 6.54
N GLY A 128 4.33 -3.64 7.05
CA GLY A 128 5.21 -3.41 8.19
C GLY A 128 4.88 -4.24 9.43
N GLU A 129 3.58 -4.46 9.70
CA GLU A 129 3.10 -5.28 10.82
C GLU A 129 2.70 -6.71 10.40
N ARG A 130 2.72 -7.02 9.10
CA ARG A 130 2.21 -8.28 8.55
C ARG A 130 3.30 -9.20 8.01
N PHE A 131 4.43 -8.64 7.59
CA PHE A 131 5.53 -9.39 7.02
C PHE A 131 6.78 -9.29 7.90
N ARG A 132 7.02 -10.31 8.70
CA ARG A 132 8.15 -10.37 9.63
C ARG A 132 9.51 -10.13 8.97
N HIS A 133 9.67 -10.57 7.74
CA HIS A 133 10.94 -10.48 7.01
C HIS A 133 11.09 -9.21 6.17
N LEU A 134 10.23 -8.19 6.36
CA LEU A 134 10.27 -6.97 5.56
C LEU A 134 11.62 -6.27 5.62
N ASP A 135 12.25 -6.22 6.78
CA ASP A 135 13.59 -5.60 6.93
C ASP A 135 14.67 -6.41 6.19
N ALA A 136 14.59 -7.74 6.24
CA ALA A 136 15.49 -8.62 5.50
C ALA A 136 15.26 -8.49 3.98
N TRP A 137 14.01 -8.46 3.54
CA TRP A 137 13.63 -8.21 2.16
C TRP A 137 14.18 -6.87 1.64
N ASN A 138 14.04 -5.81 2.42
CA ASN A 138 14.56 -4.48 2.06
C ASN A 138 16.09 -4.46 1.95
N ARG A 139 16.81 -5.17 2.83
CA ARG A 139 18.28 -5.33 2.76
C ARG A 139 18.69 -6.12 1.51
N PHE A 140 18.04 -7.25 1.26
CA PHE A 140 18.28 -8.07 0.07
C PHE A 140 18.14 -7.25 -1.22
N ILE A 141 17.07 -6.46 -1.35
CA ILE A 141 16.85 -5.56 -2.50
C ILE A 141 17.98 -4.55 -2.66
N ASP A 142 18.50 -3.98 -1.54
CA ASP A 142 19.64 -3.06 -1.59
C ASP A 142 20.92 -3.76 -2.02
N ASP A 143 21.21 -4.92 -1.46
CA ASP A 143 22.39 -5.71 -1.75
C ASP A 143 22.43 -6.16 -3.22
N LYS A 144 21.31 -6.54 -3.78
CA LYS A 144 21.16 -6.90 -5.19
C LYS A 144 21.09 -5.67 -6.12
N GLY A 145 20.97 -4.46 -5.58
CA GLY A 145 20.91 -3.21 -6.36
C GLY A 145 19.68 -3.10 -7.25
N VAL A 146 18.55 -3.69 -6.84
CA VAL A 146 17.27 -3.68 -7.57
C VAL A 146 16.79 -2.23 -7.73
N LYS A 147 16.43 -1.83 -8.95
CA LYS A 147 16.02 -0.44 -9.26
C LYS A 147 14.51 -0.28 -9.38
N ALA A 148 13.80 -1.35 -9.68
CA ALA A 148 12.37 -1.29 -9.88
C ALA A 148 11.71 -2.64 -9.55
N ILE A 149 10.50 -2.58 -9.02
CA ILE A 149 9.68 -3.71 -8.61
C ILE A 149 8.56 -3.91 -9.63
N THR A 150 8.46 -5.11 -10.18
CA THR A 150 7.37 -5.47 -11.10
C THR A 150 6.08 -5.73 -10.34
N LYS A 151 4.94 -5.64 -11.05
CA LYS A 151 3.65 -6.01 -10.46
C LYS A 151 3.61 -7.47 -10.00
N ASP A 152 4.27 -8.35 -10.72
CA ASP A 152 4.35 -9.77 -10.38
C ASP A 152 5.05 -9.99 -9.04
N VAL A 153 6.23 -9.40 -8.85
CA VAL A 153 6.95 -9.44 -7.56
C VAL A 153 6.12 -8.81 -6.45
N TRP A 154 5.44 -7.68 -6.73
CA TRP A 154 4.57 -7.04 -5.75
C TRP A 154 3.44 -7.97 -5.30
N ASP A 155 2.68 -8.53 -6.24
CA ASP A 155 1.54 -9.40 -5.94
C ASP A 155 1.99 -10.69 -5.20
N MET A 156 3.08 -11.30 -5.67
CA MET A 156 3.59 -12.55 -5.10
C MET A 156 4.27 -12.36 -3.74
N LEU A 157 4.80 -11.17 -3.44
CA LEU A 157 5.32 -10.89 -2.10
C LEU A 157 4.21 -10.93 -1.03
N LEU A 158 2.99 -10.49 -1.36
CA LEU A 158 1.86 -10.65 -0.44
C LEU A 158 1.57 -12.13 -0.17
N THR A 159 1.53 -12.94 -1.22
CA THR A 159 1.33 -14.40 -1.10
C THR A 159 2.45 -15.02 -0.26
N PHE A 160 3.70 -14.66 -0.52
CA PHE A 160 4.85 -15.12 0.26
C PHE A 160 4.73 -14.73 1.75
N ALA A 161 4.38 -13.48 2.02
CA ALA A 161 4.24 -12.98 3.39
C ALA A 161 3.08 -13.62 4.16
N THR A 162 2.07 -14.15 3.46
CA THR A 162 0.87 -14.74 4.05
C THR A 162 1.00 -16.25 4.23
N ASP A 163 1.58 -16.93 3.23
CA ASP A 163 1.49 -18.38 3.10
C ASP A 163 2.76 -19.09 3.57
N ILE A 164 3.93 -18.41 3.53
CA ILE A 164 5.21 -19.01 3.90
C ILE A 164 5.52 -18.79 5.38
N SER A 165 5.93 -19.86 6.04
CA SER A 165 6.30 -19.85 7.46
C SER A 165 7.54 -18.97 7.71
N ASP A 166 7.69 -18.54 8.97
CA ASP A 166 8.79 -17.65 9.38
C ASP A 166 10.19 -18.24 9.19
N ASP A 167 10.33 -19.55 9.21
CA ASP A 167 11.60 -20.26 8.99
C ASP A 167 11.79 -20.68 7.52
N MET A 168 10.81 -20.38 6.65
CA MET A 168 10.79 -20.72 5.22
C MET A 168 10.97 -22.22 4.95
N SER A 169 10.59 -23.09 5.91
CA SER A 169 10.73 -24.55 5.77
C SER A 169 9.72 -25.14 4.79
N ASP A 170 8.61 -24.45 4.58
CA ASP A 170 7.51 -24.83 3.67
C ASP A 170 7.58 -24.12 2.30
N TYR A 171 8.70 -23.41 2.03
CA TYR A 171 8.90 -22.80 0.72
C TYR A 171 9.18 -23.87 -0.35
N ASP A 172 8.31 -23.91 -1.36
CA ASP A 172 8.45 -24.82 -2.51
C ASP A 172 9.31 -24.16 -3.60
N GLU A 173 10.54 -24.66 -3.76
CA GLU A 173 11.49 -24.17 -4.77
C GLU A 173 11.08 -24.51 -6.22
N ASP A 174 10.21 -25.51 -6.41
CA ASP A 174 9.63 -25.87 -7.70
C ASP A 174 8.33 -25.08 -7.99
N GLY A 175 7.90 -24.25 -7.06
CA GLY A 175 6.73 -23.40 -7.16
C GLY A 175 6.86 -22.31 -8.23
N ALA A 176 5.74 -21.73 -8.65
CA ALA A 176 5.72 -20.67 -9.67
C ALA A 176 6.05 -19.29 -9.06
N TRP A 177 7.16 -19.18 -8.34
CA TRP A 177 7.61 -17.92 -7.75
C TRP A 177 8.36 -17.03 -8.75
N PRO A 178 8.29 -15.70 -8.61
CA PRO A 178 9.22 -14.83 -9.30
C PRO A 178 10.67 -15.08 -8.84
N VAL A 179 11.61 -15.10 -9.78
CA VAL A 179 13.05 -15.32 -9.51
C VAL A 179 13.58 -14.45 -8.35
N MET A 180 13.06 -13.24 -8.18
CA MET A 180 13.46 -12.37 -7.08
C MET A 180 13.07 -12.93 -5.70
N ILE A 181 11.98 -13.68 -5.60
CA ILE A 181 11.58 -14.33 -4.36
C ILE A 181 12.44 -15.58 -4.10
N ASP A 182 12.73 -16.37 -5.15
CA ASP A 182 13.68 -17.49 -5.06
C ASP A 182 15.05 -17.00 -4.58
N ASP A 183 15.59 -15.96 -5.21
CA ASP A 183 16.86 -15.32 -4.85
C ASP A 183 16.86 -14.79 -3.40
N PHE A 184 15.72 -14.28 -2.91
CA PHE A 184 15.58 -13.81 -1.55
C PHE A 184 15.62 -14.97 -0.55
N VAL A 185 14.93 -16.05 -0.81
CA VAL A 185 14.91 -17.23 0.07
C VAL A 185 16.31 -17.83 0.18
N GLU A 186 17.03 -17.98 -0.97
CA GLU A 186 18.42 -18.44 -0.99
C GLU A 186 19.33 -17.51 -0.17
N TRP A 187 19.28 -16.19 -0.44
CA TRP A 187 20.05 -15.18 0.27
C TRP A 187 19.76 -15.19 1.79
N TYR A 188 18.47 -15.30 2.17
CA TYR A 188 18.06 -15.31 3.57
C TYR A 188 18.55 -16.55 4.31
N ARG A 189 18.49 -17.72 3.67
CA ARG A 189 19.01 -18.98 4.23
C ARG A 189 20.52 -18.92 4.43
N GLU A 190 21.25 -18.39 3.46
CA GLU A 190 22.72 -18.21 3.56
C GLU A 190 23.09 -17.28 4.72
N GLU A 191 22.47 -16.10 4.81
CA GLU A 191 22.72 -15.11 5.86
C GLU A 191 22.42 -15.63 7.27
N ASN A 192 21.45 -16.52 7.42
CA ASN A 192 21.03 -17.05 8.71
C ASN A 192 21.58 -18.47 9.00
N GLY A 193 22.41 -19.02 8.12
CA GLY A 193 22.98 -20.37 8.26
C GLY A 193 21.96 -21.49 8.26
N LEU A 194 20.81 -21.28 7.60
CA LEU A 194 19.75 -22.28 7.45
C LEU A 194 20.12 -23.20 6.29
N GLN A 195 20.41 -24.46 6.59
CA GLN A 195 20.70 -25.46 5.55
C GLN A 195 19.40 -26.07 5.05
N VAL A 196 19.23 -26.12 3.72
CA VAL A 196 18.22 -26.95 3.09
C VAL A 196 18.60 -28.41 3.38
N GLN A 197 17.80 -29.13 4.14
CA GLN A 197 17.91 -30.58 4.19
C GLN A 197 17.49 -31.10 2.80
N LYS A 198 18.46 -31.35 1.92
CA LYS A 198 18.19 -32.18 0.73
C LYS A 198 17.82 -33.54 1.27
N GLU A 199 16.56 -33.95 1.10
CA GLU A 199 16.20 -35.34 1.22
C GLU A 199 17.00 -36.07 0.14
N ASP A 200 18.00 -36.87 0.56
CA ASP A 200 18.69 -37.79 -0.30
C ASP A 200 17.70 -38.89 -0.67
N ASP A 201 17.27 -38.93 -1.94
CA ASP A 201 16.58 -40.06 -2.57
C ASP A 201 17.51 -41.25 -2.69
#